data_84064cfbd45904e37cd389994e719b7e
#
_entry.id   84064cfbd45904e37cd389994e719b7e
#
_cell.length_a   1.000
_cell.length_b   1.000
_cell.length_c   1.000
_cell.angle_alpha   90.00
_cell.angle_beta   90.00
_cell.angle_gamma   90.00
#
_symmetry.space_group_name_H-M   'P 1'
#
loop_
_entity.id
_entity.type
_entity.pdbx_description
1 polymer ?
#
loop_
_entity_poly.entity_id
_entity_poly.type
_entity_poly.pdbx_seq_one_letter_code
_entity_poly.pdbx_strand_id
1 'polypeptide(L)'
;MKIAFLLVFALMCNLVHAQQAQTILDASKFLPGPPEDTSVEYLNDLTQYDWGKTMRNTPTWQNASTDMYYQLSTYINAFSPIVGLQISKTNTPNIYLVLDYIMTYGQNAIQQTNSSFGYVRRPYVRFSDHTLVPNIENQYSNISSYPSSFAFMGWLTALTLIEICPDKQNDILARGYNFGTSSIIAGFNWNSDVVSGRLLACAYSTVLRSHPSFNNMMKSARNEYEQKTGISNTIMSSDPNSSSFPNDNLPKAQYLPEPPTLESVLFSYDLNQHILNSRKRATIEGKTARADVDDSADYMAEIFSTAFGRTISQTETPNIYNLISKVNQTSAPAYNDAKESFSRVCPYVLLNQKTSYEADEDYYMNHGSYPSGHSTEGWLAAMVLAEINSENAEDLYARAYQYGQSRVITGYNWQSDVDAGSLVASTVYAYLHTCEEFLKMMDLAKSEFNGSTGIKAQFDNNHQTKSPLYKLDGTRVEGTPSNTGIYIQGNKKIVIK
;
A
#
# COMPACT_ATOMS: atom_id res chain seq x y z
N MET A 1 7.54 -14.20 -43.55
CA MET A 1 7.98 -14.64 -42.21
C MET A 1 7.93 -13.53 -41.15
N LYS A 2 8.42 -12.30 -41.39
CA LYS A 2 8.39 -11.20 -40.39
C LYS A 2 6.96 -10.73 -39.99
N ILE A 3 5.99 -10.74 -40.90
CA ILE A 3 4.60 -10.32 -40.63
C ILE A 3 3.85 -11.35 -39.75
N ALA A 4 4.13 -12.65 -39.95
CA ALA A 4 3.53 -13.71 -39.12
C ALA A 4 4.05 -13.67 -37.68
N PHE A 5 5.31 -13.29 -37.48
CA PHE A 5 5.92 -13.15 -36.15
C PHE A 5 5.33 -11.95 -35.37
N LEU A 6 5.07 -10.83 -36.05
CA LEU A 6 4.42 -9.65 -35.45
C LEU A 6 2.94 -9.92 -35.08
N LEU A 7 2.23 -10.68 -35.88
CA LEU A 7 0.84 -11.08 -35.59
C LEU A 7 0.74 -12.07 -34.42
N VAL A 8 1.68 -13.02 -34.32
CA VAL A 8 1.74 -13.96 -33.19
C VAL A 8 2.14 -13.22 -31.91
N PHE A 9 3.07 -12.26 -31.97
CA PHE A 9 3.47 -11.44 -30.81
C PHE A 9 2.32 -10.51 -30.34
N ALA A 10 1.59 -9.89 -31.28
CA ALA A 10 0.40 -9.09 -30.96
C ALA A 10 -0.75 -9.95 -30.42
N LEU A 11 -0.93 -11.19 -30.91
CA LEU A 11 -1.91 -12.13 -30.36
C LEU A 11 -1.50 -12.64 -28.97
N MET A 12 -0.21 -12.91 -28.75
CA MET A 12 0.30 -13.28 -27.41
C MET A 12 0.17 -12.12 -26.40
N CYS A 13 0.46 -10.89 -26.80
CA CYS A 13 0.22 -9.73 -25.94
C CYS A 13 -1.27 -9.56 -25.59
N ASN A 14 -2.19 -9.77 -26.55
CA ASN A 14 -3.62 -9.71 -26.27
C ASN A 14 -4.15 -10.91 -25.46
N LEU A 15 -3.53 -12.10 -25.60
CA LEU A 15 -3.88 -13.29 -24.81
C LEU A 15 -3.38 -13.21 -23.37
N VAL A 16 -2.22 -12.57 -23.14
CA VAL A 16 -1.71 -12.32 -21.78
C VAL A 16 -2.58 -11.29 -21.04
N HIS A 17 -3.21 -10.34 -21.72
CA HIS A 17 -4.16 -9.40 -21.12
C HIS A 17 -5.56 -10.01 -20.88
N ALA A 18 -5.87 -11.15 -21.47
CA ALA A 18 -7.24 -11.71 -21.44
C ALA A 18 -7.44 -12.83 -20.40
N GLN A 19 -6.45 -13.18 -19.57
CA GLN A 19 -6.57 -14.45 -18.83
C GLN A 19 -6.21 -14.42 -17.32
N GLN A 20 -6.03 -13.26 -16.70
CA GLN A 20 -6.08 -13.16 -15.24
C GLN A 20 -7.27 -12.31 -14.83
N ALA A 21 -8.24 -12.90 -14.15
CA ALA A 21 -9.29 -12.13 -13.50
C ALA A 21 -8.60 -11.08 -12.60
N GLN A 22 -8.84 -9.80 -12.88
CA GLN A 22 -8.28 -8.71 -12.10
C GLN A 22 -8.81 -8.83 -10.68
N THR A 23 -7.93 -9.00 -9.69
CA THR A 23 -8.33 -8.95 -8.29
C THR A 23 -8.77 -7.53 -7.98
N ILE A 24 -10.00 -7.37 -7.54
CA ILE A 24 -10.58 -6.08 -7.17
C ILE A 24 -10.95 -6.16 -5.72
N LEU A 25 -10.43 -5.18 -4.96
CA LEU A 25 -10.69 -5.06 -3.54
C LEU A 25 -12.07 -4.42 -3.31
N ASP A 26 -12.83 -4.96 -2.37
CA ASP A 26 -13.98 -4.26 -1.80
C ASP A 26 -13.48 -3.19 -0.81
N ALA A 27 -13.17 -2.03 -1.37
CA ALA A 27 -12.59 -0.94 -0.60
C ALA A 27 -13.54 -0.38 0.48
N SER A 28 -14.84 -0.70 0.44
CA SER A 28 -15.80 -0.31 1.48
C SER A 28 -15.51 -0.97 2.85
N LYS A 29 -14.71 -2.02 2.86
CA LYS A 29 -14.32 -2.70 4.09
C LYS A 29 -13.18 -2.01 4.84
N PHE A 30 -12.34 -1.23 4.17
CA PHE A 30 -11.14 -0.66 4.79
C PHE A 30 -10.92 0.85 4.56
N LEU A 31 -11.53 1.44 3.54
CA LEU A 31 -11.50 2.90 3.40
C LEU A 31 -12.55 3.55 4.31
N PRO A 32 -12.25 4.72 4.89
CA PRO A 32 -13.32 5.55 5.45
C PRO A 32 -14.32 5.89 4.34
N GLY A 33 -15.60 5.84 4.63
CA GLY A 33 -16.62 6.24 3.65
C GLY A 33 -16.53 7.74 3.34
N PRO A 34 -17.22 8.21 2.27
CA PRO A 34 -17.36 9.64 2.01
C PRO A 34 -18.05 10.31 3.20
N PRO A 35 -17.58 11.52 3.63
CA PRO A 35 -18.10 12.18 4.80
C PRO A 35 -19.59 12.55 4.68
N GLU A 36 -20.33 12.42 5.78
CA GLU A 36 -21.68 12.95 5.91
C GLU A 36 -21.65 14.49 5.96
N ASP A 37 -22.63 15.15 5.38
CA ASP A 37 -22.72 16.61 5.26
C ASP A 37 -22.61 17.40 6.58
N THR A 38 -22.89 16.73 7.70
CA THR A 38 -22.85 17.30 9.06
C THR A 38 -21.61 16.89 9.85
N SER A 39 -20.71 16.12 9.24
CA SER A 39 -19.51 15.60 9.91
C SER A 39 -18.37 16.61 9.95
N VAL A 40 -17.42 16.37 10.83
CA VAL A 40 -16.18 17.14 10.93
C VAL A 40 -15.30 16.93 9.70
N GLU A 41 -15.32 15.73 9.14
CA GLU A 41 -14.62 15.35 7.94
C GLU A 41 -15.10 16.21 6.75
N TYR A 42 -16.41 16.43 6.64
CA TYR A 42 -16.99 17.29 5.61
C TYR A 42 -16.63 18.78 5.85
N LEU A 43 -16.59 19.23 7.10
CA LEU A 43 -16.10 20.58 7.41
C LEU A 43 -14.63 20.76 6.98
N ASN A 44 -13.80 19.75 7.19
CA ASN A 44 -12.44 19.77 6.66
C ASN A 44 -12.42 19.81 5.12
N ASP A 45 -13.26 19.03 4.45
CA ASP A 45 -13.38 19.05 2.99
C ASP A 45 -13.72 20.46 2.47
N LEU A 46 -14.67 21.15 3.11
CA LEU A 46 -15.00 22.54 2.78
C LEU A 46 -13.81 23.49 2.98
N THR A 47 -13.12 23.35 4.11
CA THR A 47 -11.95 24.16 4.45
C THR A 47 -10.82 23.98 3.44
N GLN A 48 -10.54 22.71 3.07
CA GLN A 48 -9.51 22.36 2.08
C GLN A 48 -9.89 22.85 0.67
N TYR A 49 -11.16 22.76 0.30
CA TYR A 49 -11.65 23.27 -0.98
C TYR A 49 -11.46 24.80 -1.10
N ASP A 50 -11.82 25.54 -0.05
CA ASP A 50 -11.63 27.00 -0.02
C ASP A 50 -10.14 27.37 0.01
N TRP A 51 -9.32 26.66 0.79
CA TRP A 51 -7.88 26.80 0.74
C TRP A 51 -7.34 26.54 -0.69
N GLY A 52 -7.78 25.47 -1.34
CA GLY A 52 -7.40 25.14 -2.70
C GLY A 52 -7.65 26.27 -3.70
N LYS A 53 -8.78 26.96 -3.56
CA LYS A 53 -9.08 28.15 -4.39
C LYS A 53 -8.04 29.28 -4.20
N THR A 54 -7.55 29.49 -2.98
CA THR A 54 -6.52 30.52 -2.72
C THR A 54 -5.17 30.17 -3.34
N MET A 55 -4.91 28.87 -3.56
CA MET A 55 -3.66 28.38 -4.15
C MET A 55 -3.66 28.40 -5.69
N ARG A 56 -4.81 28.59 -6.31
CA ARG A 56 -4.91 28.70 -7.78
C ARG A 56 -4.02 29.83 -8.30
N ASN A 57 -3.33 29.55 -9.40
CA ASN A 57 -2.44 30.52 -10.08
C ASN A 57 -1.20 30.93 -9.26
N THR A 58 -0.87 30.26 -8.16
CA THR A 58 0.41 30.42 -7.50
C THR A 58 1.52 29.68 -8.26
N PRO A 59 2.78 30.17 -8.23
CA PRO A 59 3.90 29.48 -8.91
C PRO A 59 4.10 28.04 -8.44
N THR A 60 3.84 27.76 -7.17
CA THR A 60 3.95 26.42 -6.57
C THR A 60 3.01 25.42 -7.22
N TRP A 61 1.83 25.84 -7.67
CA TRP A 61 0.77 24.97 -8.19
C TRP A 61 0.46 25.17 -9.67
N GLN A 62 1.45 25.67 -10.44
CA GLN A 62 1.29 25.87 -11.89
C GLN A 62 0.90 24.61 -12.67
N ASN A 63 1.21 23.42 -12.15
CA ASN A 63 0.89 22.15 -12.78
C ASN A 63 -0.52 21.64 -12.42
N ALA A 64 -1.25 22.28 -11.49
CA ALA A 64 -2.53 21.78 -11.02
C ALA A 64 -3.57 21.60 -12.15
N SER A 65 -3.54 22.43 -13.17
CA SER A 65 -4.43 22.30 -14.33
C SER A 65 -4.06 21.13 -15.25
N THR A 66 -2.74 20.92 -15.50
CA THR A 66 -2.25 19.86 -16.38
C THR A 66 -2.42 18.47 -15.76
N ASP A 67 -2.38 18.39 -14.44
CA ASP A 67 -2.54 17.14 -13.68
C ASP A 67 -3.96 16.55 -13.80
N MET A 68 -4.95 17.37 -14.20
CA MET A 68 -6.36 16.93 -14.28
C MET A 68 -6.71 16.15 -15.55
N TYR A 69 -5.77 15.93 -16.44
CA TYR A 69 -5.99 15.05 -17.59
C TYR A 69 -5.63 13.60 -17.22
N TYR A 70 -6.63 12.77 -16.92
CA TYR A 70 -6.45 11.38 -16.48
C TYR A 70 -6.10 10.47 -17.66
N GLN A 71 -4.85 10.54 -18.11
CA GLN A 71 -4.32 9.78 -19.24
C GLN A 71 -2.83 9.47 -19.04
N LEU A 72 -2.34 8.37 -19.60
CA LEU A 72 -0.96 7.91 -19.44
C LEU A 72 0.09 9.00 -19.75
N SER A 73 -0.14 9.79 -20.80
CA SER A 73 0.80 10.86 -21.20
C SER A 73 0.98 11.94 -20.12
N THR A 74 -0.04 12.22 -19.31
CA THR A 74 0.05 13.20 -18.20
C THR A 74 1.06 12.72 -17.16
N TYR A 75 0.99 11.45 -16.77
CA TYR A 75 1.92 10.86 -15.79
C TYR A 75 3.32 10.72 -16.39
N ILE A 76 3.45 10.26 -17.64
CA ILE A 76 4.74 10.19 -18.34
C ILE A 76 5.41 11.57 -18.39
N ASN A 77 4.69 12.61 -18.79
CA ASN A 77 5.23 13.96 -18.89
C ASN A 77 5.62 14.53 -17.52
N ALA A 78 4.88 14.19 -16.48
CA ALA A 78 5.15 14.64 -15.11
C ALA A 78 6.41 13.99 -14.51
N PHE A 79 6.65 12.71 -14.80
CA PHE A 79 7.72 11.94 -14.17
C PHE A 79 9.00 11.82 -15.02
N SER A 80 8.93 11.91 -16.37
CA SER A 80 10.11 11.80 -17.23
C SER A 80 11.25 12.78 -16.87
N PRO A 81 10.99 14.07 -16.58
CA PRO A 81 12.04 15.00 -16.16
C PRO A 81 12.71 14.61 -14.84
N ILE A 82 11.95 14.02 -13.90
CA ILE A 82 12.43 13.60 -12.58
C ILE A 82 13.28 12.33 -12.70
N VAL A 83 12.79 11.36 -13.47
CA VAL A 83 13.50 10.09 -13.76
C VAL A 83 14.79 10.35 -14.55
N GLY A 84 14.87 11.48 -15.27
CA GLY A 84 16.02 11.81 -16.10
C GLY A 84 16.09 11.03 -17.42
N LEU A 85 15.01 10.32 -17.78
CA LEU A 85 14.86 9.58 -19.02
C LEU A 85 13.56 9.97 -19.71
N GLN A 86 13.57 10.10 -21.03
CA GLN A 86 12.35 10.25 -21.80
C GLN A 86 11.59 8.91 -21.82
N ILE A 87 10.54 8.80 -21.02
CA ILE A 87 9.73 7.58 -20.98
C ILE A 87 8.87 7.49 -22.25
N SER A 88 9.10 6.44 -23.06
CA SER A 88 8.37 6.21 -24.30
C SER A 88 8.51 4.77 -24.80
N LYS A 89 7.62 4.35 -25.70
CA LYS A 89 7.66 3.01 -26.34
C LYS A 89 8.98 2.72 -27.07
N THR A 90 9.68 3.74 -27.52
CA THR A 90 10.92 3.59 -28.29
C THR A 90 12.17 3.72 -27.45
N ASN A 91 12.16 4.60 -26.44
CA ASN A 91 13.35 4.90 -25.64
C ASN A 91 13.43 4.04 -24.36
N THR A 92 12.32 3.82 -23.68
CA THR A 92 12.25 3.04 -22.44
C THR A 92 11.03 2.09 -22.49
N PRO A 93 11.02 1.11 -23.43
CA PRO A 93 9.85 0.28 -23.69
C PRO A 93 9.36 -0.50 -22.46
N ASN A 94 10.25 -0.95 -21.57
CA ASN A 94 9.85 -1.71 -20.39
C ASN A 94 9.27 -0.81 -19.29
N ILE A 95 9.85 0.37 -19.04
CA ILE A 95 9.29 1.36 -18.10
C ILE A 95 7.94 1.85 -18.64
N TYR A 96 7.85 2.14 -19.95
CA TYR A 96 6.59 2.52 -20.58
C TYR A 96 5.52 1.44 -20.38
N LEU A 97 5.87 0.16 -20.60
CA LEU A 97 4.93 -0.97 -20.48
C LEU A 97 4.38 -1.10 -19.04
N VAL A 98 5.23 -0.93 -18.04
CA VAL A 98 4.79 -0.94 -16.63
C VAL A 98 3.79 0.19 -16.36
N LEU A 99 4.08 1.42 -16.81
CA LEU A 99 3.17 2.55 -16.61
C LEU A 99 1.84 2.40 -17.37
N ASP A 100 1.86 1.87 -18.58
CA ASP A 100 0.67 1.56 -19.37
C ASP A 100 -0.19 0.47 -18.69
N TYR A 101 0.48 -0.54 -18.13
CA TYR A 101 -0.18 -1.60 -17.37
C TYR A 101 -0.88 -1.08 -16.11
N ILE A 102 -0.17 -0.32 -15.27
CA ILE A 102 -0.77 0.22 -14.02
C ILE A 102 -1.87 1.24 -14.34
N MET A 103 -1.76 2.00 -15.44
CA MET A 103 -2.80 2.93 -15.86
C MET A 103 -4.08 2.18 -16.25
N THR A 104 -3.97 1.14 -17.05
CA THR A 104 -5.12 0.31 -17.47
C THR A 104 -5.73 -0.43 -16.29
N TYR A 105 -4.88 -1.03 -15.45
CA TYR A 105 -5.32 -1.73 -14.24
C TYR A 105 -6.02 -0.77 -13.28
N GLY A 106 -5.42 0.37 -13.01
CA GLY A 106 -5.92 1.36 -12.08
C GLY A 106 -7.23 2.01 -12.52
N GLN A 107 -7.45 2.21 -13.83
CA GLN A 107 -8.73 2.70 -14.35
C GLN A 107 -9.88 1.76 -13.99
N ASN A 108 -9.69 0.46 -14.14
CA ASN A 108 -10.68 -0.53 -13.79
C ASN A 108 -10.91 -0.60 -12.27
N ALA A 109 -9.83 -0.58 -11.49
CA ALA A 109 -9.88 -0.62 -10.03
C ALA A 109 -10.66 0.56 -9.45
N ILE A 110 -10.33 1.78 -9.87
CA ILE A 110 -11.00 3.00 -9.37
C ILE A 110 -12.46 3.07 -9.79
N GLN A 111 -12.80 2.65 -11.00
CA GLN A 111 -14.18 2.64 -11.46
C GLN A 111 -15.06 1.71 -10.62
N GLN A 112 -14.57 0.53 -10.28
CA GLN A 112 -15.31 -0.42 -9.46
C GLN A 112 -15.41 0.07 -8.01
N THR A 113 -14.32 0.60 -7.45
CA THR A 113 -14.33 1.20 -6.11
C THR A 113 -15.32 2.36 -6.01
N ASN A 114 -15.35 3.26 -6.99
CA ASN A 114 -16.32 4.36 -6.99
C ASN A 114 -17.78 3.83 -6.97
N SER A 115 -18.03 2.71 -7.64
CA SER A 115 -19.37 2.10 -7.67
C SER A 115 -19.79 1.55 -6.30
N SER A 116 -18.85 1.09 -5.47
CA SER A 116 -19.14 0.54 -4.12
C SER A 116 -19.62 1.61 -3.13
N PHE A 117 -19.20 2.87 -3.31
CA PHE A 117 -19.58 3.99 -2.44
C PHE A 117 -20.74 4.82 -2.98
N GLY A 118 -21.21 4.55 -4.20
CA GLY A 118 -22.22 5.35 -4.85
C GLY A 118 -21.70 6.68 -5.41
N TYR A 119 -22.61 7.54 -5.86
CA TYR A 119 -22.24 8.81 -6.46
C TYR A 119 -22.00 9.90 -5.42
N VAL A 120 -20.75 10.34 -5.28
CA VAL A 120 -20.35 11.50 -4.48
C VAL A 120 -20.12 12.70 -5.40
N ARG A 121 -20.83 13.81 -5.12
CA ARG A 121 -20.72 15.03 -5.93
C ARG A 121 -19.34 15.67 -5.76
N ARG A 122 -18.74 16.02 -6.89
CA ARG A 122 -17.51 16.82 -6.89
C ARG A 122 -17.77 18.23 -6.35
N PRO A 123 -16.77 18.91 -5.76
CA PRO A 123 -16.93 20.26 -5.22
C PRO A 123 -17.56 21.24 -6.22
N TYR A 124 -17.02 21.35 -7.43
CA TYR A 124 -17.52 22.24 -8.46
C TYR A 124 -18.97 21.95 -8.89
N VAL A 125 -19.38 20.67 -8.90
CA VAL A 125 -20.77 20.28 -9.18
C VAL A 125 -21.70 20.68 -8.04
N ARG A 126 -21.23 20.50 -6.78
CA ARG A 126 -22.03 20.81 -5.59
C ARG A 126 -22.32 22.31 -5.46
N PHE A 127 -21.31 23.13 -5.74
CA PHE A 127 -21.43 24.58 -5.61
C PHE A 127 -21.76 25.33 -6.90
N SER A 128 -21.94 24.60 -8.02
CA SER A 128 -22.08 25.21 -9.35
C SER A 128 -20.95 26.18 -9.66
N ASP A 129 -19.74 25.80 -9.27
CA ASP A 129 -18.50 26.58 -9.38
C ASP A 129 -17.70 26.12 -10.61
N HIS A 130 -16.61 26.82 -10.96
CA HIS A 130 -15.72 26.41 -12.02
C HIS A 130 -14.40 25.86 -11.46
N THR A 131 -13.90 24.84 -12.13
CA THR A 131 -12.56 24.27 -11.89
C THR A 131 -11.47 25.11 -12.57
N LEU A 132 -10.19 24.76 -12.36
CA LEU A 132 -9.09 25.32 -13.16
C LEU A 132 -9.11 24.86 -14.63
N VAL A 133 -9.93 23.85 -14.97
CA VAL A 133 -9.96 23.24 -16.32
C VAL A 133 -11.40 23.05 -16.77
N PRO A 134 -12.14 24.14 -17.07
CA PRO A 134 -13.57 24.09 -17.37
C PRO A 134 -13.92 23.21 -18.59
N ASN A 135 -13.00 23.09 -19.54
CA ASN A 135 -13.21 22.31 -20.77
C ASN A 135 -13.35 20.78 -20.56
N ILE A 136 -12.97 20.26 -19.38
CA ILE A 136 -13.12 18.84 -19.05
C ILE A 136 -14.16 18.56 -17.96
N GLU A 137 -14.80 19.59 -17.38
CA GLU A 137 -15.79 19.42 -16.30
C GLU A 137 -16.90 18.45 -16.67
N ASN A 138 -17.43 18.55 -17.88
CA ASN A 138 -18.50 17.67 -18.36
C ASN A 138 -18.10 16.17 -18.42
N GLN A 139 -16.81 15.88 -18.52
CA GLN A 139 -16.30 14.51 -18.51
C GLN A 139 -16.41 13.87 -17.13
N TYR A 140 -16.36 14.67 -16.06
CA TYR A 140 -16.31 14.22 -14.68
C TYR A 140 -17.58 14.51 -13.88
N SER A 141 -18.48 15.36 -14.35
CA SER A 141 -19.67 15.81 -13.60
C SER A 141 -20.60 14.67 -13.15
N ASN A 142 -20.65 13.59 -13.92
CA ASN A 142 -21.48 12.42 -13.64
C ASN A 142 -20.67 11.22 -13.08
N ILE A 143 -19.38 11.41 -12.80
CA ILE A 143 -18.51 10.39 -12.23
C ILE A 143 -18.27 10.75 -10.76
N SER A 144 -18.45 9.77 -9.86
CA SER A 144 -18.19 9.96 -8.42
C SER A 144 -16.82 10.59 -8.17
N SER A 145 -16.74 11.50 -7.21
CA SER A 145 -15.47 12.08 -6.78
C SER A 145 -14.67 11.13 -5.89
N TYR A 146 -15.36 10.25 -5.13
CA TYR A 146 -14.78 9.41 -4.10
C TYR A 146 -14.59 7.96 -4.55
N PRO A 147 -13.40 7.36 -4.27
CA PRO A 147 -12.14 8.03 -3.93
C PRO A 147 -11.50 8.71 -5.15
N SER A 148 -10.54 9.63 -4.93
CA SER A 148 -9.90 10.40 -6.01
C SER A 148 -9.05 9.52 -6.93
N SER A 149 -9.41 9.46 -8.20
CA SER A 149 -8.64 8.79 -9.25
C SER A 149 -7.27 9.46 -9.49
N PHE A 150 -7.18 10.77 -9.36
CA PHE A 150 -5.92 11.53 -9.54
C PHE A 150 -4.92 11.22 -8.42
N ALA A 151 -5.40 11.22 -7.17
CA ALA A 151 -4.57 10.86 -6.02
C ALA A 151 -4.12 9.39 -6.07
N PHE A 152 -5.05 8.49 -6.42
CA PHE A 152 -4.78 7.07 -6.59
C PHE A 152 -3.69 6.81 -7.62
N MET A 153 -3.86 7.31 -8.84
CA MET A 153 -2.93 7.04 -9.92
C MET A 153 -1.59 7.76 -9.73
N GLY A 154 -1.61 9.00 -9.19
CA GLY A 154 -0.38 9.72 -8.88
C GLY A 154 0.49 8.98 -7.90
N TRP A 155 -0.10 8.49 -6.79
CA TRP A 155 0.61 7.75 -5.77
C TRP A 155 1.06 6.37 -6.23
N LEU A 156 0.18 5.60 -6.91
CA LEU A 156 0.54 4.29 -7.47
C LEU A 156 1.68 4.37 -8.48
N THR A 157 1.68 5.40 -9.33
CA THR A 157 2.78 5.65 -10.28
C THR A 157 4.09 5.96 -9.54
N ALA A 158 4.03 6.78 -8.50
CA ALA A 158 5.22 7.10 -7.70
C ALA A 158 5.79 5.86 -7.01
N LEU A 159 4.94 5.05 -6.33
CA LEU A 159 5.37 3.80 -5.70
C LEU A 159 6.02 2.84 -6.70
N THR A 160 5.46 2.74 -7.91
CA THR A 160 6.03 1.92 -8.98
C THR A 160 7.38 2.45 -9.46
N LEU A 161 7.53 3.75 -9.62
CA LEU A 161 8.75 4.35 -10.15
C LEU A 161 9.90 4.37 -9.15
N ILE A 162 9.66 4.48 -7.82
CA ILE A 162 10.75 4.45 -6.83
C ILE A 162 11.46 3.10 -6.77
N GLU A 163 10.79 2.01 -7.12
CA GLU A 163 11.41 0.70 -7.25
C GLU A 163 12.29 0.57 -8.51
N ILE A 164 12.00 1.37 -9.53
CA ILE A 164 12.77 1.38 -10.79
C ILE A 164 13.92 2.38 -10.69
N CYS A 165 13.70 3.53 -10.07
CA CYS A 165 14.60 4.68 -10.00
C CYS A 165 14.90 5.07 -8.54
N PRO A 166 15.64 4.26 -7.77
CA PRO A 166 15.82 4.45 -6.33
C PRO A 166 16.64 5.70 -5.97
N ASP A 167 17.41 6.23 -6.90
CA ASP A 167 18.18 7.47 -6.74
C ASP A 167 17.34 8.74 -6.86
N LYS A 168 16.07 8.64 -7.27
CA LYS A 168 15.11 9.74 -7.48
C LYS A 168 13.89 9.67 -6.58
N GLN A 169 13.91 8.81 -5.57
CA GLN A 169 12.70 8.44 -4.82
C GLN A 169 12.00 9.64 -4.17
N ASN A 170 12.71 10.57 -3.54
CA ASN A 170 12.08 11.70 -2.85
C ASN A 170 11.32 12.61 -3.83
N ASP A 171 11.94 12.96 -4.96
CA ASP A 171 11.31 13.82 -5.99
C ASP A 171 10.12 13.12 -6.66
N ILE A 172 10.25 11.81 -6.91
CA ILE A 172 9.17 10.98 -7.46
C ILE A 172 7.99 10.95 -6.49
N LEU A 173 8.24 10.68 -5.21
CA LEU A 173 7.20 10.59 -4.18
C LEU A 173 6.51 11.94 -3.97
N ALA A 174 7.27 13.04 -3.88
CA ALA A 174 6.71 14.38 -3.78
C ALA A 174 5.81 14.69 -4.98
N ARG A 175 6.24 14.33 -6.19
CA ARG A 175 5.43 14.53 -7.40
C ARG A 175 4.15 13.69 -7.41
N GLY A 176 4.24 12.43 -6.99
CA GLY A 176 3.08 11.54 -6.86
C GLY A 176 2.05 12.04 -5.85
N TYR A 177 2.53 12.54 -4.70
CA TYR A 177 1.71 13.16 -3.69
C TYR A 177 0.94 14.38 -4.24
N ASN A 178 1.62 15.20 -5.04
CA ASN A 178 1.06 16.45 -5.57
C ASN A 178 -0.11 16.25 -6.53
N PHE A 179 -0.25 15.11 -7.21
CA PHE A 179 -1.43 14.85 -8.05
C PHE A 179 -2.75 14.91 -7.27
N GLY A 180 -2.76 14.37 -6.04
CA GLY A 180 -3.93 14.49 -5.17
C GLY A 180 -4.20 15.93 -4.76
N THR A 181 -3.18 16.66 -4.30
CA THR A 181 -3.31 18.06 -3.89
C THR A 181 -3.71 18.97 -5.08
N SER A 182 -3.15 18.71 -6.26
CA SER A 182 -3.56 19.38 -7.51
C SER A 182 -5.06 19.24 -7.78
N SER A 183 -5.65 18.09 -7.46
CA SER A 183 -7.09 17.86 -7.69
C SER A 183 -7.99 18.64 -6.73
N ILE A 184 -7.53 18.91 -5.49
CA ILE A 184 -8.22 19.81 -4.54
C ILE A 184 -8.14 21.25 -5.06
N ILE A 185 -6.94 21.71 -5.40
CA ILE A 185 -6.70 23.08 -5.89
C ILE A 185 -7.45 23.36 -7.18
N ALA A 186 -7.44 22.40 -8.10
CA ALA A 186 -8.19 22.50 -9.34
C ALA A 186 -9.72 22.47 -9.13
N GLY A 187 -10.20 21.95 -7.99
CA GLY A 187 -11.61 21.93 -7.63
C GLY A 187 -12.36 20.65 -8.05
N PHE A 188 -11.64 19.59 -8.41
CA PHE A 188 -12.22 18.32 -8.84
C PHE A 188 -12.57 17.37 -7.68
N ASN A 189 -11.80 17.41 -6.59
CA ASN A 189 -11.93 16.47 -5.48
C ASN A 189 -11.98 17.17 -4.12
N TRP A 190 -12.65 16.49 -3.18
CA TRP A 190 -12.59 16.79 -1.76
C TRP A 190 -11.28 16.26 -1.16
N ASN A 191 -10.88 16.78 0.00
CA ASN A 191 -9.69 16.22 0.68
C ASN A 191 -9.88 14.76 1.10
N SER A 192 -11.07 14.40 1.57
CA SER A 192 -11.41 13.02 1.92
C SER A 192 -11.30 12.05 0.73
N ASP A 193 -11.69 12.51 -0.49
CA ASP A 193 -11.49 11.74 -1.72
C ASP A 193 -9.99 11.47 -1.95
N VAL A 194 -9.16 12.47 -1.72
CA VAL A 194 -7.71 12.43 -1.97
C VAL A 194 -6.99 11.51 -0.98
N VAL A 195 -7.31 11.62 0.31
CA VAL A 195 -6.77 10.73 1.35
C VAL A 195 -7.11 9.28 1.01
N SER A 196 -8.38 9.01 0.73
CA SER A 196 -8.85 7.66 0.38
C SER A 196 -8.24 7.15 -0.93
N GLY A 197 -8.03 8.02 -1.91
CA GLY A 197 -7.37 7.67 -3.17
C GLY A 197 -5.92 7.21 -2.96
N ARG A 198 -5.17 7.88 -2.07
CA ARG A 198 -3.80 7.46 -1.71
C ARG A 198 -3.79 6.15 -0.93
N LEU A 199 -4.68 5.95 0.05
CA LEU A 199 -4.82 4.69 0.78
C LEU A 199 -5.14 3.52 -0.17
N LEU A 200 -6.03 3.77 -1.13
CA LEU A 200 -6.35 2.77 -2.15
C LEU A 200 -5.11 2.42 -3.00
N ALA A 201 -4.26 3.39 -3.34
CA ALA A 201 -3.02 3.13 -4.07
C ALA A 201 -2.04 2.27 -3.26
N CYS A 202 -1.95 2.49 -1.93
CA CYS A 202 -1.16 1.64 -1.05
C CYS A 202 -1.66 0.18 -1.12
N ALA A 203 -2.96 -0.05 -1.02
CA ALA A 203 -3.55 -1.37 -1.10
C ALA A 203 -3.34 -2.02 -2.49
N TYR A 204 -3.55 -1.29 -3.57
CA TYR A 204 -3.39 -1.84 -4.93
C TYR A 204 -1.93 -2.08 -5.32
N SER A 205 -0.96 -1.45 -4.68
CA SER A 205 0.45 -1.76 -4.91
C SER A 205 0.76 -3.22 -4.53
N THR A 206 0.14 -3.75 -3.49
CA THR A 206 0.32 -5.16 -3.07
C THR A 206 -0.44 -6.13 -3.96
N VAL A 207 -1.65 -5.76 -4.41
CA VAL A 207 -2.40 -6.57 -5.37
C VAL A 207 -1.60 -6.74 -6.66
N LEU A 208 -0.98 -5.69 -7.16
CA LEU A 208 -0.09 -5.78 -8.34
C LEU A 208 1.09 -6.73 -8.08
N ARG A 209 1.68 -6.68 -6.88
CA ARG A 209 2.81 -7.53 -6.49
C ARG A 209 2.43 -9.00 -6.29
N SER A 210 1.19 -9.31 -6.01
CA SER A 210 0.72 -10.70 -5.99
C SER A 210 0.69 -11.37 -7.38
N HIS A 211 0.81 -10.58 -8.47
CA HIS A 211 0.80 -11.10 -9.85
C HIS A 211 2.21 -11.34 -10.41
N PRO A 212 2.61 -12.58 -10.72
CA PRO A 212 3.93 -12.90 -11.28
C PRO A 212 4.27 -12.15 -12.56
N SER A 213 3.27 -11.87 -13.41
CA SER A 213 3.45 -11.10 -14.64
C SER A 213 3.89 -9.67 -14.39
N PHE A 214 3.32 -9.01 -13.37
CA PHE A 214 3.72 -7.67 -12.96
C PHE A 214 5.15 -7.67 -12.42
N ASN A 215 5.51 -8.65 -11.58
CA ASN A 215 6.86 -8.77 -11.04
C ASN A 215 7.92 -8.95 -12.15
N ASN A 216 7.59 -9.70 -13.20
CA ASN A 216 8.46 -9.84 -14.37
C ASN A 216 8.62 -8.53 -15.17
N MET A 217 7.52 -7.77 -15.34
CA MET A 217 7.57 -6.45 -15.96
C MET A 217 8.43 -5.48 -15.14
N MET A 218 8.26 -5.45 -13.83
CA MET A 218 9.07 -4.62 -12.91
C MET A 218 10.55 -4.96 -12.99
N LYS A 219 10.91 -6.25 -13.02
CA LYS A 219 12.29 -6.70 -13.19
C LYS A 219 12.88 -6.20 -14.52
N SER A 220 12.11 -6.28 -15.61
CA SER A 220 12.55 -5.81 -16.93
C SER A 220 12.75 -4.28 -16.96
N ALA A 221 11.84 -3.53 -16.31
CA ALA A 221 11.93 -2.08 -16.20
C ALA A 221 13.14 -1.63 -15.36
N ARG A 222 13.42 -2.31 -14.25
CA ARG A 222 14.60 -2.06 -13.41
C ARG A 222 15.89 -2.31 -14.21
N ASN A 223 15.99 -3.44 -14.90
CA ASN A 223 17.14 -3.74 -15.76
C ASN A 223 17.33 -2.69 -16.86
N GLU A 224 16.24 -2.20 -17.45
CA GLU A 224 16.30 -1.14 -18.47
C GLU A 224 16.84 0.17 -17.90
N TYR A 225 16.38 0.57 -16.70
CA TYR A 225 16.87 1.76 -15.99
C TYR A 225 18.37 1.64 -15.70
N GLU A 226 18.81 0.52 -15.11
CA GLU A 226 20.21 0.25 -14.81
C GLU A 226 21.09 0.28 -16.06
N GLN A 227 20.65 -0.34 -17.16
CA GLN A 227 21.38 -0.32 -18.44
C GLN A 227 21.53 1.09 -19.02
N LYS A 228 20.54 1.96 -18.83
CA LYS A 228 20.56 3.33 -19.38
C LYS A 228 21.32 4.32 -18.52
N THR A 229 21.33 4.13 -17.21
CA THR A 229 21.89 5.09 -16.26
C THR A 229 23.19 4.62 -15.61
N GLY A 230 23.45 3.32 -15.58
CA GLY A 230 24.52 2.70 -14.79
C GLY A 230 24.25 2.65 -13.30
N ILE A 231 23.04 3.02 -12.85
CA ILE A 231 22.65 3.05 -11.44
C ILE A 231 22.01 1.72 -11.07
N SER A 232 22.63 0.98 -10.14
CA SER A 232 22.04 -0.25 -9.61
C SER A 232 20.81 0.05 -8.77
N ASN A 233 19.76 -0.71 -9.00
CA ASN A 233 18.50 -0.64 -8.25
C ASN A 233 18.23 -1.92 -7.44
N THR A 234 19.26 -2.71 -7.19
CA THR A 234 19.21 -3.89 -6.33
C THR A 234 20.07 -3.67 -5.09
N ILE A 235 19.46 -3.83 -3.93
CA ILE A 235 20.14 -3.66 -2.64
C ILE A 235 20.49 -5.04 -2.10
N MET A 236 21.78 -5.24 -1.84
CA MET A 236 22.32 -6.48 -1.26
C MET A 236 22.47 -6.30 0.25
N SER A 237 22.05 -7.30 1.03
CA SER A 237 22.34 -7.33 2.46
C SER A 237 23.82 -7.59 2.69
N SER A 238 24.45 -6.77 3.54
CA SER A 238 25.82 -6.97 3.98
C SER A 238 25.91 -7.86 5.23
N ASP A 239 24.83 -7.96 6.01
CA ASP A 239 24.75 -8.78 7.22
C ASP A 239 23.40 -9.52 7.27
N PRO A 240 23.38 -10.82 6.95
CA PRO A 240 22.17 -11.63 6.98
C PRO A 240 21.61 -11.86 8.40
N ASN A 241 22.40 -11.56 9.45
CA ASN A 241 21.96 -11.68 10.85
C ASN A 241 21.43 -10.35 11.41
N SER A 242 21.41 -9.29 10.61
CA SER A 242 20.81 -8.01 11.04
C SER A 242 19.32 -8.19 11.37
N SER A 243 18.86 -7.51 12.41
CA SER A 243 17.44 -7.47 12.79
C SER A 243 16.58 -6.66 11.84
N SER A 244 17.19 -5.85 10.95
CA SER A 244 16.53 -5.06 9.91
C SER A 244 17.09 -5.37 8.53
N PHE A 245 16.35 -5.08 7.48
CA PHE A 245 16.85 -5.02 6.11
C PHE A 245 17.79 -3.80 5.96
N PRO A 246 18.64 -3.76 4.90
CA PRO A 246 19.41 -2.55 4.60
C PRO A 246 18.49 -1.33 4.49
N ASN A 247 18.82 -0.25 5.17
CA ASN A 247 17.96 0.92 5.30
C ASN A 247 18.66 2.26 5.03
N ASP A 248 19.93 2.25 4.61
CA ASP A 248 20.72 3.46 4.33
C ASP A 248 20.08 4.37 3.27
N ASN A 249 19.41 3.77 2.28
CA ASN A 249 18.75 4.46 1.18
C ASN A 249 17.21 4.43 1.30
N LEU A 250 16.69 4.16 2.48
CA LEU A 250 15.25 4.15 2.71
C LEU A 250 14.66 5.55 2.43
N PRO A 251 13.50 5.67 1.75
CA PRO A 251 12.86 6.97 1.57
C PRO A 251 12.60 7.62 2.91
N LYS A 252 13.23 8.78 3.13
CA LYS A 252 12.98 9.60 4.32
C LYS A 252 11.75 10.44 4.06
N ALA A 253 10.82 10.52 4.98
CA ALA A 253 9.51 11.13 4.77
C ALA A 253 9.52 12.65 4.46
N GLN A 254 10.63 13.18 3.95
CA GLN A 254 10.80 14.56 3.49
C GLN A 254 9.94 14.93 2.27
N TYR A 255 9.42 13.93 1.54
CA TYR A 255 8.47 14.12 0.45
C TYR A 255 7.05 14.44 0.93
N LEU A 256 6.77 14.24 2.21
CA LEU A 256 5.49 14.60 2.81
C LEU A 256 5.40 16.12 2.98
N PRO A 257 4.19 16.70 2.90
CA PRO A 257 4.01 18.10 3.25
C PRO A 257 4.29 18.33 4.74
N GLU A 258 4.58 19.59 5.06
CA GLU A 258 4.60 20.02 6.45
C GLU A 258 3.25 19.74 7.13
N PRO A 259 3.26 19.25 8.39
CA PRO A 259 2.02 19.03 9.12
C PRO A 259 1.29 20.38 9.37
N PRO A 260 -0.06 20.38 9.48
CA PRO A 260 -0.80 21.59 9.83
C PRO A 260 -0.26 22.23 11.11
N THR A 261 0.05 23.55 11.04
CA THR A 261 0.46 24.34 12.20
C THR A 261 -0.75 24.89 12.94
N LEU A 262 -0.56 25.36 14.18
CA LEU A 262 -1.62 25.94 15.01
C LEU A 262 -2.31 27.14 14.38
N GLU A 263 -1.58 27.92 13.57
CA GLU A 263 -2.08 29.11 12.88
C GLU A 263 -2.81 28.76 11.58
N SER A 264 -2.71 27.51 11.13
CA SER A 264 -3.35 27.03 9.91
C SER A 264 -4.80 26.66 10.16
N VAL A 265 -5.69 27.09 9.29
CA VAL A 265 -7.10 26.63 9.30
C VAL A 265 -7.20 25.09 9.13
N LEU A 266 -6.19 24.47 8.55
CA LEU A 266 -6.12 23.01 8.36
C LEU A 266 -5.94 22.26 9.68
N PHE A 267 -5.38 22.91 10.71
CA PHE A 267 -5.24 22.32 12.05
C PHE A 267 -6.58 22.07 12.73
N SER A 268 -7.61 22.81 12.36
CA SER A 268 -8.95 22.60 12.91
C SER A 268 -9.48 21.19 12.74
N TYR A 269 -9.12 20.52 11.63
CA TYR A 269 -9.48 19.13 11.41
C TYR A 269 -8.82 18.19 12.44
N ASP A 270 -7.51 18.32 12.64
CA ASP A 270 -6.79 17.53 13.62
C ASP A 270 -7.34 17.71 15.04
N LEU A 271 -7.58 18.95 15.42
CA LEU A 271 -8.15 19.27 16.73
C LEU A 271 -9.54 18.66 16.92
N ASN A 272 -10.40 18.78 15.91
CA ASN A 272 -11.76 18.26 15.98
C ASN A 272 -11.75 16.71 16.00
N GLN A 273 -10.89 16.07 15.20
CA GLN A 273 -10.73 14.61 15.24
C GLN A 273 -10.23 14.14 16.61
N HIS A 274 -9.29 14.85 17.23
CA HIS A 274 -8.83 14.54 18.57
C HIS A 274 -9.98 14.63 19.58
N ILE A 275 -10.79 15.70 19.52
CA ILE A 275 -11.94 15.89 20.44
C ILE A 275 -12.97 14.78 20.26
N LEU A 276 -13.32 14.41 19.03
CA LEU A 276 -14.30 13.36 18.76
C LEU A 276 -13.80 11.99 19.21
N ASN A 277 -12.55 11.65 18.86
CA ASN A 277 -11.99 10.34 19.16
C ASN A 277 -11.65 10.18 20.65
N SER A 278 -11.31 11.24 21.38
CA SER A 278 -11.11 11.17 22.83
C SER A 278 -12.36 10.69 23.59
N ARG A 279 -13.56 10.93 23.06
CA ARG A 279 -14.83 10.47 23.64
C ARG A 279 -15.00 8.94 23.52
N LYS A 280 -14.30 8.31 22.60
CA LYS A 280 -14.32 6.85 22.41
C LYS A 280 -13.48 6.09 23.44
N ARG A 281 -12.63 6.77 24.22
CA ARG A 281 -11.72 6.13 25.20
C ARG A 281 -12.42 5.21 26.21
N ALA A 282 -13.67 5.50 26.57
CA ALA A 282 -14.46 4.69 27.48
C ALA A 282 -15.26 3.55 26.79
N THR A 283 -15.22 3.43 25.49
CA THR A 283 -15.93 2.43 24.68
C THR A 283 -15.10 1.16 24.47
N ILE A 284 -15.66 0.18 23.73
CA ILE A 284 -14.93 -1.02 23.29
C ILE A 284 -13.77 -0.62 22.36
N GLU A 285 -14.01 0.33 21.44
CA GLU A 285 -12.96 0.87 20.57
C GLU A 285 -11.80 1.46 21.37
N GLY A 286 -12.09 2.19 22.46
CA GLY A 286 -11.08 2.76 23.33
C GLY A 286 -10.27 1.70 24.09
N LYS A 287 -10.88 0.56 24.45
CA LYS A 287 -10.14 -0.56 25.05
C LYS A 287 -9.19 -1.20 24.04
N THR A 288 -9.64 -1.41 22.81
CA THR A 288 -8.78 -1.89 21.72
C THR A 288 -7.65 -0.91 21.46
N ALA A 289 -7.96 0.39 21.36
CA ALA A 289 -6.97 1.43 21.13
C ALA A 289 -5.90 1.49 22.24
N ARG A 290 -6.28 1.23 23.48
CA ARG A 290 -5.32 1.13 24.59
C ARG A 290 -4.39 -0.09 24.45
N ALA A 291 -4.90 -1.23 23.98
CA ALA A 291 -4.07 -2.41 23.71
C ALA A 291 -3.11 -2.18 22.53
N ASP A 292 -3.59 -1.46 21.50
CA ASP A 292 -2.82 -1.11 20.29
C ASP A 292 -1.69 -0.10 20.55
N VAL A 293 -1.42 0.29 21.79
CA VAL A 293 -0.20 1.02 22.16
C VAL A 293 1.03 0.11 22.08
N ASP A 294 0.86 -1.19 22.26
CA ASP A 294 1.91 -2.18 22.10
C ASP A 294 2.28 -2.31 20.60
N ASP A 295 3.56 -2.11 20.27
CA ASP A 295 4.15 -2.23 18.93
C ASP A 295 5.13 -3.41 18.83
N SER A 296 5.15 -4.28 19.84
CA SER A 296 6.01 -5.47 19.83
C SER A 296 5.67 -6.41 18.68
N ALA A 297 6.68 -7.15 18.21
CA ALA A 297 6.50 -8.14 17.13
C ALA A 297 5.47 -9.22 17.48
N ASP A 298 5.41 -9.63 18.74
CA ASP A 298 4.43 -10.63 19.22
C ASP A 298 3.01 -10.07 19.18
N TYR A 299 2.80 -8.82 19.62
CA TYR A 299 1.50 -8.17 19.55
C TYR A 299 1.05 -7.93 18.10
N MET A 300 1.96 -7.46 17.24
CA MET A 300 1.66 -7.31 15.81
C MET A 300 1.27 -8.64 15.16
N ALA A 301 1.96 -9.73 15.47
CA ALA A 301 1.61 -11.06 14.98
C ALA A 301 0.22 -11.49 15.48
N GLU A 302 -0.10 -11.25 16.76
CA GLU A 302 -1.40 -11.59 17.36
C GLU A 302 -2.54 -10.84 16.67
N ILE A 303 -2.46 -9.50 16.58
CA ILE A 303 -3.57 -8.67 16.08
C ILE A 303 -3.87 -8.85 14.60
N PHE A 304 -2.88 -9.26 13.81
CA PHE A 304 -3.07 -9.56 12.39
C PHE A 304 -3.45 -11.02 12.12
N SER A 305 -3.27 -11.95 13.06
CA SER A 305 -3.57 -13.37 12.86
C SER A 305 -4.99 -13.64 12.38
N THR A 306 -5.98 -12.99 12.99
CA THR A 306 -7.40 -13.16 12.59
C THR A 306 -7.66 -12.63 11.19
N ALA A 307 -7.19 -11.43 10.88
CA ALA A 307 -7.34 -10.81 9.57
C ALA A 307 -6.56 -11.58 8.47
N PHE A 308 -5.42 -12.15 8.82
CA PHE A 308 -4.62 -12.99 7.92
C PHE A 308 -5.25 -14.37 7.66
N GLY A 309 -6.18 -14.81 8.53
CA GLY A 309 -6.83 -16.11 8.44
C GLY A 309 -6.00 -17.28 8.95
N ARG A 310 -4.91 -16.99 9.68
CA ARG A 310 -4.01 -17.99 10.27
C ARG A 310 -3.24 -17.39 11.44
N THR A 311 -2.92 -18.21 12.44
CA THR A 311 -2.02 -17.82 13.54
C THR A 311 -0.64 -17.46 12.99
N ILE A 312 -0.19 -16.25 13.32
CA ILE A 312 1.17 -15.80 13.04
C ILE A 312 1.97 -15.94 14.32
N SER A 313 2.97 -16.80 14.35
CA SER A 313 3.79 -17.03 15.52
C SER A 313 5.15 -17.62 15.18
N GLN A 314 6.09 -17.53 16.11
CA GLN A 314 7.43 -18.13 15.97
C GLN A 314 7.39 -19.66 15.81
N THR A 315 6.32 -20.32 16.27
CA THR A 315 6.20 -21.77 16.25
C THR A 315 5.40 -22.31 15.08
N GLU A 316 4.30 -21.63 14.69
CA GLU A 316 3.40 -22.13 13.63
C GLU A 316 3.75 -21.60 12.26
N THR A 317 4.21 -20.34 12.18
CA THR A 317 4.54 -19.64 10.93
C THR A 317 5.83 -18.84 11.05
N PRO A 318 6.96 -19.49 11.36
CA PRO A 318 8.22 -18.81 11.69
C PRO A 318 8.75 -17.90 10.57
N ASN A 319 8.55 -18.26 9.29
CA ASN A 319 9.01 -17.42 8.20
C ASN A 319 8.17 -16.14 8.06
N ILE A 320 6.84 -16.25 8.22
CA ILE A 320 5.93 -15.08 8.21
C ILE A 320 6.20 -14.19 9.41
N TYR A 321 6.33 -14.77 10.61
CA TYR A 321 6.64 -14.03 11.84
C TYR A 321 7.96 -13.26 11.71
N ASN A 322 9.03 -13.94 11.30
CA ASN A 322 10.36 -13.34 11.14
C ASN A 322 10.36 -12.22 10.09
N LEU A 323 9.63 -12.42 8.98
CA LEU A 323 9.51 -11.41 7.93
C LEU A 323 8.86 -10.14 8.47
N ILE A 324 7.71 -10.24 9.15
CA ILE A 324 7.00 -9.08 9.71
C ILE A 324 7.85 -8.38 10.76
N SER A 325 8.47 -9.12 11.68
CA SER A 325 9.34 -8.56 12.70
C SER A 325 10.50 -7.76 12.09
N LYS A 326 11.15 -8.31 11.07
CA LYS A 326 12.29 -7.65 10.40
C LYS A 326 11.83 -6.42 9.59
N VAL A 327 10.67 -6.50 8.95
CA VAL A 327 10.06 -5.40 8.20
C VAL A 327 9.74 -4.22 9.12
N ASN A 328 9.14 -4.47 10.28
CA ASN A 328 8.79 -3.42 11.22
C ASN A 328 10.04 -2.72 11.77
N GLN A 329 11.08 -3.46 12.13
CA GLN A 329 12.35 -2.87 12.58
C GLN A 329 13.03 -2.05 11.48
N THR A 330 12.82 -2.39 10.20
CA THR A 330 13.35 -1.63 9.07
C THR A 330 12.65 -0.30 8.88
N SER A 331 11.40 -0.16 9.29
CA SER A 331 10.58 1.04 9.01
C SER A 331 10.96 2.27 9.84
N ALA A 332 11.54 2.08 11.02
CA ALA A 332 11.80 3.16 11.99
C ALA A 332 12.59 4.35 11.40
N PRO A 333 13.68 4.18 10.66
CA PRO A 333 14.42 5.30 10.07
C PRO A 333 13.59 6.12 9.08
N ALA A 334 12.58 5.53 8.40
CA ALA A 334 11.77 6.24 7.42
C ALA A 334 10.92 7.36 8.04
N TYR A 335 10.47 7.19 9.28
CA TYR A 335 9.65 8.18 9.97
C TYR A 335 10.39 8.97 11.04
N ASN A 336 11.48 8.46 11.62
CA ASN A 336 12.20 9.14 12.70
C ASN A 336 12.89 10.42 12.23
N ASP A 337 13.55 10.40 11.08
CA ASP A 337 14.17 11.61 10.50
C ASP A 337 13.15 12.72 10.27
N ALA A 338 11.91 12.36 9.85
CA ALA A 338 10.82 13.31 9.67
C ALA A 338 10.29 13.83 11.01
N LYS A 339 10.17 12.96 12.02
CA LYS A 339 9.79 13.35 13.39
C LYS A 339 10.75 14.41 13.95
N GLU A 340 12.05 14.21 13.78
CA GLU A 340 13.07 15.17 14.20
C GLU A 340 12.98 16.48 13.42
N SER A 341 12.80 16.40 12.08
CA SER A 341 12.75 17.58 11.20
C SER A 341 11.52 18.45 11.45
N PHE A 342 10.35 17.84 11.60
CA PHE A 342 9.09 18.56 11.81
C PHE A 342 8.86 18.91 13.28
N SER A 343 9.41 18.15 14.22
CA SER A 343 9.29 18.34 15.67
C SER A 343 7.87 18.65 16.13
N ARG A 344 6.87 18.01 15.52
CA ARG A 344 5.45 18.25 15.80
C ARG A 344 5.07 17.78 17.19
N VAL A 345 4.46 18.66 17.97
CA VAL A 345 4.02 18.37 19.34
C VAL A 345 2.81 17.42 19.34
N CYS A 346 2.86 16.39 20.20
CA CYS A 346 1.76 15.44 20.37
C CYS A 346 0.49 16.12 20.92
N PRO A 347 -0.74 15.62 20.61
CA PRO A 347 -1.99 16.19 21.11
C PRO A 347 -2.04 16.35 22.63
N TYR A 348 -1.69 15.31 23.38
CA TYR A 348 -1.74 15.33 24.83
C TYR A 348 -0.80 16.37 25.46
N VAL A 349 0.37 16.61 24.84
CA VAL A 349 1.33 17.65 25.30
C VAL A 349 0.77 19.03 24.99
N LEU A 350 0.35 19.27 23.74
CA LEU A 350 -0.17 20.56 23.30
C LEU A 350 -1.39 21.00 24.09
N LEU A 351 -2.32 20.07 24.36
CA LEU A 351 -3.59 20.34 25.02
C LEU A 351 -3.52 20.17 26.56
N ASN A 352 -2.34 19.83 27.09
CA ASN A 352 -2.15 19.52 28.52
C ASN A 352 -3.18 18.50 29.04
N GLN A 353 -3.38 17.41 28.31
CA GLN A 353 -4.34 16.34 28.62
C GLN A 353 -3.60 15.03 28.86
N LYS A 354 -4.26 14.06 29.47
CA LYS A 354 -3.73 12.69 29.59
C LYS A 354 -4.12 11.85 28.39
N THR A 355 -3.22 10.96 28.01
CA THR A 355 -3.53 9.88 27.06
C THR A 355 -4.37 8.79 27.75
N SER A 356 -4.81 7.78 27.01
CA SER A 356 -5.43 6.60 27.65
C SER A 356 -4.42 5.57 28.16
N TYR A 357 -3.11 5.80 27.98
CA TYR A 357 -2.03 4.95 28.49
C TYR A 357 -0.82 5.81 28.89
N GLU A 358 -0.80 6.23 30.16
CA GLU A 358 0.15 7.25 30.65
C GLU A 358 1.61 6.76 30.72
N ALA A 359 1.85 5.44 30.70
CA ALA A 359 3.18 4.90 30.90
C ALA A 359 4.22 5.35 29.85
N ASP A 360 3.76 5.65 28.62
CA ASP A 360 4.63 6.02 27.51
C ASP A 360 4.68 7.54 27.25
N GLU A 361 3.95 8.34 28.07
CA GLU A 361 3.88 9.80 27.85
C GLU A 361 5.26 10.47 27.91
N ASP A 362 6.10 10.10 28.89
CA ASP A 362 7.43 10.68 29.04
C ASP A 362 8.34 10.40 27.82
N TYR A 363 8.19 9.22 27.22
CA TYR A 363 8.92 8.86 26.00
C TYR A 363 8.48 9.73 24.83
N TYR A 364 7.18 9.77 24.53
CA TYR A 364 6.67 10.49 23.36
C TYR A 364 6.64 12.00 23.51
N MET A 365 6.75 12.55 24.72
CA MET A 365 6.80 14.00 24.97
C MET A 365 7.96 14.67 24.23
N ASN A 366 9.10 13.98 24.11
CA ASN A 366 10.30 14.50 23.49
C ASN A 366 10.52 14.00 22.05
N HIS A 367 9.56 13.23 21.51
CA HIS A 367 9.61 12.72 20.15
C HIS A 367 8.47 13.34 19.34
N GLY A 368 8.78 13.77 18.13
CA GLY A 368 7.77 14.36 17.24
C GLY A 368 6.62 13.38 16.95
N SER A 369 5.39 13.90 16.79
CA SER A 369 4.23 13.07 16.47
C SER A 369 4.11 12.70 14.99
N TYR A 370 4.64 13.51 14.07
CA TYR A 370 4.44 13.40 12.63
C TYR A 370 5.68 12.87 11.89
N PRO A 371 5.51 11.87 11.01
CA PRO A 371 4.35 11.00 10.84
C PRO A 371 4.23 9.95 11.93
N SER A 372 3.07 9.26 12.04
CA SER A 372 2.85 8.22 13.05
C SER A 372 3.63 6.93 12.73
N GLY A 373 4.54 6.52 13.64
CA GLY A 373 5.26 5.23 13.53
C GLY A 373 4.32 4.03 13.58
N HIS A 374 3.41 3.97 14.56
CA HIS A 374 2.43 2.89 14.67
C HIS A 374 1.57 2.73 13.40
N SER A 375 1.10 3.85 12.80
CA SER A 375 0.38 3.78 11.53
C SER A 375 1.27 3.22 10.41
N THR A 376 2.55 3.61 10.38
CA THR A 376 3.52 3.07 9.42
C THR A 376 3.69 1.55 9.59
N GLU A 377 3.92 1.10 10.80
CA GLU A 377 4.16 -0.32 11.11
C GLU A 377 2.93 -1.18 10.83
N GLY A 378 1.74 -0.72 11.25
CA GLY A 378 0.50 -1.44 11.01
C GLY A 378 0.15 -1.59 9.52
N TRP A 379 0.27 -0.51 8.75
CA TRP A 379 0.04 -0.56 7.31
C TRP A 379 1.10 -1.39 6.58
N LEU A 380 2.35 -1.29 6.97
CA LEU A 380 3.44 -2.05 6.37
C LEU A 380 3.28 -3.56 6.62
N ALA A 381 2.93 -3.96 7.85
CA ALA A 381 2.62 -5.34 8.19
C ALA A 381 1.44 -5.87 7.35
N ALA A 382 0.36 -5.09 7.25
CA ALA A 382 -0.80 -5.46 6.43
C ALA A 382 -0.44 -5.61 4.94
N MET A 383 0.38 -4.72 4.39
CA MET A 383 0.83 -4.79 2.99
C MET A 383 1.64 -6.05 2.71
N VAL A 384 2.58 -6.39 3.59
CA VAL A 384 3.37 -7.62 3.48
C VAL A 384 2.49 -8.87 3.59
N LEU A 385 1.57 -8.89 4.55
CA LEU A 385 0.63 -10.00 4.73
C LEU A 385 -0.36 -10.14 3.57
N ALA A 386 -0.85 -9.03 3.02
CA ALA A 386 -1.74 -9.02 1.87
C ALA A 386 -1.07 -9.53 0.57
N GLU A 387 0.25 -9.34 0.43
CA GLU A 387 1.00 -9.95 -0.67
C GLU A 387 1.16 -11.46 -0.51
N ILE A 388 1.22 -11.96 0.74
CA ILE A 388 1.27 -13.41 1.03
C ILE A 388 -0.11 -14.04 0.86
N ASN A 389 -1.16 -13.42 1.39
CA ASN A 389 -2.55 -13.87 1.34
C ASN A 389 -3.46 -12.76 0.81
N SER A 390 -3.55 -12.64 -0.49
CA SER A 390 -4.35 -11.61 -1.15
C SER A 390 -5.87 -11.81 -1.00
N GLU A 391 -6.33 -13.01 -0.63
CA GLU A 391 -7.75 -13.29 -0.39
C GLU A 391 -8.28 -12.56 0.85
N ASN A 392 -7.40 -12.27 1.82
CA ASN A 392 -7.74 -11.57 3.07
C ASN A 392 -7.23 -10.12 3.10
N ALA A 393 -6.83 -9.55 1.97
CA ALA A 393 -6.23 -8.22 1.90
C ALA A 393 -7.12 -7.13 2.52
N GLU A 394 -8.42 -7.19 2.29
CA GLU A 394 -9.39 -6.21 2.79
C GLU A 394 -9.44 -6.18 4.32
N ASP A 395 -9.50 -7.36 4.96
CA ASP A 395 -9.53 -7.48 6.42
C ASP A 395 -8.20 -7.03 7.06
N LEU A 396 -7.08 -7.29 6.38
CA LEU A 396 -5.76 -6.82 6.78
C LEU A 396 -5.67 -5.30 6.74
N TYR A 397 -6.16 -4.66 5.67
CA TYR A 397 -6.17 -3.19 5.58
C TYR A 397 -7.15 -2.56 6.57
N ALA A 398 -8.31 -3.18 6.80
CA ALA A 398 -9.25 -2.73 7.83
C ALA A 398 -8.60 -2.73 9.22
N ARG A 399 -7.84 -3.78 9.55
CA ARG A 399 -7.11 -3.85 10.82
C ARG A 399 -5.98 -2.82 10.90
N ALA A 400 -5.23 -2.61 9.82
CA ALA A 400 -4.18 -1.60 9.76
C ALA A 400 -4.73 -0.18 9.95
N TYR A 401 -5.85 0.13 9.29
CA TYR A 401 -6.53 1.40 9.46
C TYR A 401 -6.96 1.61 10.92
N GLN A 402 -7.60 0.59 11.54
CA GLN A 402 -8.00 0.62 12.93
C GLN A 402 -6.81 0.84 13.87
N TYR A 403 -5.69 0.13 13.65
CA TYR A 403 -4.46 0.25 14.44
C TYR A 403 -3.89 1.68 14.41
N GLY A 404 -3.89 2.31 13.23
CA GLY A 404 -3.54 3.73 13.09
C GLY A 404 -4.53 4.65 13.85
N GLN A 405 -5.83 4.44 13.70
CA GLN A 405 -6.87 5.23 14.40
C GLN A 405 -6.79 5.10 15.92
N SER A 406 -6.29 3.99 16.43
CA SER A 406 -6.05 3.79 17.87
C SER A 406 -5.13 4.87 18.44
N ARG A 407 -4.20 5.43 17.65
CA ARG A 407 -3.31 6.52 18.09
C ARG A 407 -4.02 7.86 18.27
N VAL A 408 -5.06 8.13 17.47
CA VAL A 408 -5.91 9.32 17.62
C VAL A 408 -6.80 9.18 18.85
N ILE A 409 -7.40 8.00 19.05
CA ILE A 409 -8.25 7.70 20.21
C ILE A 409 -7.45 7.81 21.50
N THR A 410 -6.26 7.23 21.57
CA THR A 410 -5.41 7.29 22.76
C THR A 410 -4.86 8.68 23.03
N GLY A 411 -4.70 9.52 21.99
CA GLY A 411 -4.26 10.90 22.11
C GLY A 411 -2.78 11.13 21.88
N TYR A 412 -2.07 10.16 21.32
CA TYR A 412 -0.64 10.29 20.99
C TYR A 412 -0.38 11.00 19.68
N ASN A 413 -1.26 10.82 18.68
CA ASN A 413 -1.09 11.36 17.34
C ASN A 413 -2.33 12.16 16.90
N TRP A 414 -2.08 13.15 16.04
CA TRP A 414 -3.10 13.83 15.27
C TRP A 414 -3.59 12.97 14.11
N GLN A 415 -4.76 13.27 13.54
CA GLN A 415 -5.27 12.49 12.40
C GLN A 415 -4.32 12.57 11.20
N SER A 416 -3.81 13.75 10.89
CA SER A 416 -2.86 13.93 9.78
C SER A 416 -1.53 13.19 10.00
N ASP A 417 -1.10 12.94 11.24
CA ASP A 417 0.07 12.09 11.52
C ASP A 417 -0.18 10.64 11.11
N VAL A 418 -1.39 10.15 11.39
CA VAL A 418 -1.82 8.77 11.07
C VAL A 418 -1.97 8.59 9.57
N ASP A 419 -2.60 9.56 8.89
CA ASP A 419 -2.75 9.54 7.44
C ASP A 419 -1.39 9.53 6.74
N ALA A 420 -0.43 10.35 7.21
CA ALA A 420 0.93 10.37 6.70
C ALA A 420 1.68 9.06 6.95
N GLY A 421 1.49 8.43 8.12
CA GLY A 421 2.12 7.15 8.46
C GLY A 421 1.78 6.03 7.48
N SER A 422 0.53 5.95 7.01
CA SER A 422 0.11 4.97 6.00
C SER A 422 0.84 5.14 4.66
N LEU A 423 1.15 6.39 4.29
CA LEU A 423 1.91 6.66 3.08
C LEU A 423 3.38 6.27 3.23
N VAL A 424 3.98 6.54 4.41
CA VAL A 424 5.35 6.09 4.71
C VAL A 424 5.44 4.57 4.62
N ALA A 425 4.46 3.83 5.14
CA ALA A 425 4.41 2.38 5.01
C ALA A 425 4.53 1.91 3.56
N SER A 426 3.77 2.54 2.66
CA SER A 426 3.78 2.15 1.24
C SER A 426 5.10 2.45 0.54
N THR A 427 5.82 3.49 0.94
CA THR A 427 7.15 3.79 0.40
C THR A 427 8.21 2.83 0.91
N VAL A 428 8.14 2.45 2.19
CA VAL A 428 9.00 1.40 2.76
C VAL A 428 8.72 0.06 2.07
N TYR A 429 7.46 -0.29 1.85
CA TYR A 429 7.07 -1.50 1.14
C TYR A 429 7.66 -1.54 -0.28
N ALA A 430 7.51 -0.47 -1.04
CA ALA A 430 8.08 -0.36 -2.38
C ALA A 430 9.63 -0.47 -2.36
N TYR A 431 10.28 0.21 -1.42
CA TYR A 431 11.72 0.11 -1.22
C TYR A 431 12.18 -1.32 -0.92
N LEU A 432 11.49 -2.05 -0.05
CA LEU A 432 11.82 -3.43 0.30
C LEU A 432 11.84 -4.36 -0.91
N HIS A 433 11.04 -4.09 -1.95
CA HIS A 433 11.06 -4.86 -3.20
C HIS A 433 12.32 -4.65 -4.05
N THR A 434 13.19 -3.73 -3.67
CA THR A 434 14.55 -3.60 -4.23
C THR A 434 15.60 -4.40 -3.45
N CYS A 435 15.26 -4.92 -2.25
CA CYS A 435 16.15 -5.69 -1.39
C CYS A 435 16.08 -7.19 -1.72
N GLU A 436 17.20 -7.78 -2.12
CA GLU A 436 17.24 -9.21 -2.48
C GLU A 436 16.87 -10.12 -1.30
N GLU A 437 17.30 -9.76 -0.08
CA GLU A 437 16.98 -10.51 1.13
C GLU A 437 15.49 -10.51 1.42
N PHE A 438 14.82 -9.34 1.29
CA PHE A 438 13.38 -9.25 1.47
C PHE A 438 12.64 -10.16 0.49
N LEU A 439 13.00 -10.15 -0.79
CA LEU A 439 12.38 -11.01 -1.79
C LEU A 439 12.53 -12.49 -1.46
N LYS A 440 13.72 -12.91 -0.99
CA LYS A 440 13.94 -14.30 -0.53
C LYS A 440 13.08 -14.67 0.68
N MET A 441 12.99 -13.79 1.67
CA MET A 441 12.13 -14.01 2.85
C MET A 441 10.64 -14.02 2.48
N MET A 442 10.22 -13.19 1.55
CA MET A 442 8.85 -13.17 1.01
C MET A 442 8.51 -14.50 0.32
N ASP A 443 9.43 -15.05 -0.48
CA ASP A 443 9.23 -16.36 -1.13
C ASP A 443 9.12 -17.50 -0.10
N LEU A 444 9.92 -17.46 0.98
CA LEU A 444 9.82 -18.41 2.08
C LEU A 444 8.48 -18.30 2.82
N ALA A 445 8.03 -17.08 3.11
CA ALA A 445 6.76 -16.81 3.77
C ALA A 445 5.57 -17.26 2.90
N LYS A 446 5.58 -16.99 1.60
CA LYS A 446 4.58 -17.49 0.65
C LYS A 446 4.58 -19.02 0.55
N SER A 447 5.76 -19.63 0.57
CA SER A 447 5.90 -21.09 0.55
C SER A 447 5.36 -21.73 1.85
N GLU A 448 5.62 -21.12 3.00
CA GLU A 448 5.09 -21.53 4.30
C GLU A 448 3.56 -21.42 4.34
N PHE A 449 3.01 -20.30 3.85
CA PHE A 449 1.57 -20.11 3.77
C PHE A 449 0.91 -21.17 2.88
N ASN A 450 1.43 -21.41 1.68
CA ASN A 450 0.91 -22.42 0.75
C ASN A 450 1.15 -23.86 1.20
N GLY A 451 2.28 -24.14 1.84
CA GLY A 451 2.64 -25.46 2.33
C GLY A 451 1.82 -25.94 3.52
N SER A 452 1.38 -25.02 4.38
CA SER A 452 0.51 -25.35 5.51
C SER A 452 -0.99 -25.40 5.17
N THR A 453 -1.40 -24.97 3.98
CA THR A 453 -2.78 -25.15 3.47
C THR A 453 -3.04 -26.52 2.87
N GLY A 454 -2.05 -27.38 2.79
CA GLY A 454 -2.16 -28.77 2.37
C GLY A 454 -0.80 -29.42 2.42
N ILE A 455 -0.77 -30.67 2.91
CA ILE A 455 0.37 -31.55 2.75
C ILE A 455 0.72 -31.62 1.27
N LYS A 456 1.49 -30.66 0.76
CA LYS A 456 2.06 -30.70 -0.59
C LYS A 456 3.41 -30.00 -0.65
N ALA A 457 4.37 -30.81 -1.11
CA ALA A 457 5.62 -30.42 -1.77
C ALA A 457 6.76 -29.91 -0.87
N GLN A 458 7.31 -30.80 -0.09
CA GLN A 458 8.76 -30.95 -0.09
C GLN A 458 9.09 -32.35 -0.62
N PHE A 459 9.14 -32.49 -1.93
CA PHE A 459 9.85 -33.58 -2.64
C PHE A 459 9.62 -33.40 -4.14
N ASP A 460 10.40 -32.52 -4.74
CA ASP A 460 10.85 -32.73 -6.12
C ASP A 460 12.11 -31.91 -6.37
N ASN A 461 13.22 -32.52 -6.04
CA ASN A 461 14.38 -32.53 -6.93
C ASN A 461 15.28 -33.71 -6.52
N ASN A 462 15.29 -34.70 -7.41
CA ASN A 462 16.15 -35.89 -7.43
C ASN A 462 15.86 -36.96 -6.38
N HIS A 463 14.84 -37.78 -6.64
CA HIS A 463 14.89 -39.22 -6.76
C HIS A 463 13.44 -39.70 -6.94
N GLN A 464 13.15 -40.41 -8.04
CA GLN A 464 11.92 -41.18 -8.23
C GLN A 464 11.90 -42.33 -7.20
N THR A 465 11.43 -42.05 -5.98
CA THR A 465 10.95 -43.10 -5.05
C THR A 465 9.44 -43.01 -5.06
N LYS A 466 8.76 -44.03 -5.56
CA LYS A 466 7.32 -44.20 -5.50
C LYS A 466 6.86 -43.98 -4.06
N SER A 467 5.85 -43.12 -3.83
CA SER A 467 5.26 -42.91 -2.52
C SER A 467 4.92 -44.26 -1.87
N PRO A 468 5.14 -44.43 -0.56
CA PRO A 468 4.84 -45.69 0.11
C PRO A 468 3.37 -46.06 -0.02
N LEU A 469 3.09 -47.33 -0.17
CA LEU A 469 1.77 -47.90 -0.31
C LEU A 469 1.25 -48.36 1.06
N TYR A 470 0.00 -48.08 1.35
CA TYR A 470 -0.66 -48.45 2.62
C TYR A 470 -1.96 -49.23 2.35
N LYS A 471 -2.30 -50.16 3.24
CA LYS A 471 -3.63 -50.77 3.32
C LYS A 471 -4.63 -49.76 3.90
N LEU A 472 -5.92 -50.02 3.77
CA LEU A 472 -6.99 -49.21 4.33
C LEU A 472 -6.95 -49.09 5.86
N ASP A 473 -6.30 -50.02 6.55
CA ASP A 473 -6.08 -50.02 7.99
C ASP A 473 -4.87 -49.17 8.44
N GLY A 474 -4.19 -48.51 7.49
CA GLY A 474 -3.00 -47.67 7.76
C GLY A 474 -1.68 -48.44 7.77
N THR A 475 -1.69 -49.77 7.58
CA THR A 475 -0.46 -50.60 7.56
C THR A 475 0.32 -50.34 6.27
N ARG A 476 1.61 -49.98 6.39
CA ARG A 476 2.52 -49.80 5.25
C ARG A 476 2.81 -51.14 4.57
N VAL A 477 2.74 -51.16 3.25
CA VAL A 477 3.07 -52.30 2.42
C VAL A 477 4.50 -52.17 1.92
N GLU A 478 5.37 -53.10 2.28
CA GLU A 478 6.74 -53.16 1.78
C GLU A 478 6.78 -54.03 0.52
N GLY A 479 7.29 -53.49 -0.58
CA GLY A 479 7.36 -54.15 -1.88
C GLY A 479 6.07 -54.08 -2.69
N THR A 480 5.96 -54.98 -3.70
CA THR A 480 4.76 -55.06 -4.56
C THR A 480 3.68 -55.89 -3.84
N PRO A 481 2.43 -55.35 -3.70
CA PRO A 481 1.36 -56.07 -3.03
C PRO A 481 1.08 -57.39 -3.75
N SER A 482 1.06 -58.46 -2.99
CA SER A 482 0.74 -59.81 -3.50
C SER A 482 -0.75 -60.14 -3.50
N ASN A 483 -1.57 -59.32 -2.87
CA ASN A 483 -3.01 -59.59 -2.72
C ASN A 483 -3.85 -58.54 -3.47
N THR A 484 -4.92 -58.99 -4.10
CA THR A 484 -5.99 -58.15 -4.66
C THR A 484 -6.61 -57.31 -3.55
N GLY A 485 -6.73 -56.01 -3.77
CA GLY A 485 -7.28 -55.14 -2.72
C GLY A 485 -7.22 -53.68 -3.05
N ILE A 486 -7.70 -52.86 -2.11
CA ILE A 486 -7.66 -51.39 -2.17
C ILE A 486 -6.52 -50.90 -1.30
N TYR A 487 -5.68 -50.06 -1.88
CA TYR A 487 -4.50 -49.48 -1.23
C TYR A 487 -4.52 -47.95 -1.38
N ILE A 488 -3.78 -47.26 -0.53
CA ILE A 488 -3.57 -45.83 -0.60
C ILE A 488 -2.10 -45.54 -0.91
N GLN A 489 -1.82 -44.79 -1.97
CA GLN A 489 -0.48 -44.35 -2.32
C GLN A 489 -0.49 -42.83 -2.49
N GLY A 490 0.16 -42.12 -1.57
CA GLY A 490 -0.04 -40.68 -1.45
C GLY A 490 -1.51 -40.36 -1.18
N ASN A 491 -2.12 -39.47 -1.96
CA ASN A 491 -3.55 -39.12 -1.84
C ASN A 491 -4.44 -39.88 -2.84
N LYS A 492 -3.97 -40.99 -3.42
CA LYS A 492 -4.71 -41.75 -4.44
C LYS A 492 -5.10 -43.15 -3.92
N LYS A 493 -6.35 -43.51 -4.17
CA LYS A 493 -6.85 -44.89 -3.99
C LYS A 493 -6.41 -45.70 -5.19
N ILE A 494 -5.69 -46.80 -4.93
CA ILE A 494 -5.22 -47.75 -5.95
C ILE A 494 -5.95 -49.08 -5.73
N VAL A 495 -6.50 -49.62 -6.80
CA VAL A 495 -7.11 -50.96 -6.82
C VAL A 495 -6.15 -51.92 -7.52
N ILE A 496 -5.65 -52.88 -6.80
CA ILE A 496 -4.85 -53.96 -7.35
C ILE A 496 -5.77 -55.18 -7.53
N LYS A 497 -5.86 -55.64 -8.76
CA LYS A 497 -6.71 -56.77 -9.18
C LYS A 497 -5.93 -58.06 -9.17
#